data_5d3730d0ad0ec0ce5951d9b172f6858e
#
_entry.id   5d3730d0ad0ec0ce5951d9b172f6858e
#
_cell.length_a   1.000
_cell.length_b   1.000
_cell.length_c   1.000
_cell.angle_alpha   90.00
_cell.angle_beta   90.00
_cell.angle_gamma   90.00
#
_symmetry.space_group_name_H-M   'P 1'
#
loop_
_entity.id
_entity.type
_entity.pdbx_description
1 polymer ?
#
loop_
_entity_poly.entity_id
_entity_poly.type
_entity_poly.pdbx_seq_one_letter_code
_entity_poly.pdbx_strand_id
1 'polypeptide(L)'
;MKWIVEQLFVGNRLSKNEAQLEPGRNVDIKEVRAPIIVFASFGDNITPPQQALNWILDTYADEREIAIRGQRIIYMVHDQVGHLGIFVSSKIAKKEHTEVTSTLKTIEALPPGLYEMTIDDYEGELLDRQFTVSFHERGMDDLKALDDGRDDEIPFAAVARASEQQAEFYDVCVRPFVQAGVTEQSADLRRRTHP
;
A
#
# COMPACT_ATOMS: atom_id res chain seq x y z
N MET A 1 -3.47 6.28 16.63
CA MET A 1 -3.78 7.03 15.39
C MET A 1 -2.63 7.96 14.97
N LYS A 2 -2.02 8.77 15.84
CA LYS A 2 -0.88 9.66 15.55
C LYS A 2 0.27 8.93 14.81
N TRP A 3 0.69 7.77 15.29
CA TRP A 3 1.77 6.98 14.68
C TRP A 3 1.48 6.61 13.20
N ILE A 4 0.26 6.16 12.89
CA ILE A 4 -0.14 5.81 11.52
C ILE A 4 -0.03 7.02 10.60
N VAL A 5 -0.52 8.19 11.05
CA VAL A 5 -0.45 9.42 10.27
C VAL A 5 1.01 9.81 10.01
N GLU A 6 1.84 9.83 11.04
CA GLU A 6 3.23 10.27 10.94
C GLU A 6 4.13 9.30 10.17
N GLN A 7 3.93 8.00 10.33
CA GLN A 7 4.83 7.00 9.75
C GLN A 7 4.38 6.52 8.37
N LEU A 8 3.07 6.50 8.10
CA LEU A 8 2.52 5.96 6.86
C LEU A 8 2.00 7.07 5.94
N PHE A 9 0.97 7.81 6.34
CA PHE A 9 0.26 8.72 5.43
C PHE A 9 1.04 10.00 5.10
N VAL A 10 1.65 10.64 6.08
CA VAL A 10 2.37 11.91 5.87
C VAL A 10 3.84 11.67 5.60
N GLY A 11 4.47 10.80 6.38
CA GLY A 11 5.91 10.60 6.32
C GLY A 11 6.34 9.60 5.23
N ASN A 12 5.44 8.74 4.75
CA ASN A 12 5.75 7.63 3.83
C ASN A 12 7.02 6.85 4.25
N ARG A 13 7.19 6.68 5.57
CA ARG A 13 8.43 6.13 6.14
C ARG A 13 8.53 4.62 5.99
N LEU A 14 7.38 3.94 5.84
CA LEU A 14 7.36 2.48 5.69
C LEU A 14 8.02 2.05 4.38
N SER A 15 7.69 2.69 3.26
CA SER A 15 8.29 2.38 1.95
C SER A 15 9.79 2.71 1.91
N LYS A 16 10.22 3.67 2.73
CA LYS A 16 11.64 4.06 2.88
C LYS A 16 12.40 3.24 3.93
N ASN A 17 11.74 2.26 4.59
CA ASN A 17 12.27 1.48 5.72
C ASN A 17 12.73 2.33 6.92
N GLU A 18 12.11 3.50 7.08
CA GLU A 18 12.39 4.45 8.17
C GLU A 18 11.29 4.45 9.25
N ALA A 19 10.20 3.70 9.05
CA ALA A 19 9.12 3.64 10.01
C ALA A 19 9.59 2.97 11.31
N GLN A 20 9.24 3.56 12.46
CA GLN A 20 9.66 3.05 13.77
C GLN A 20 8.43 2.69 14.61
N LEU A 21 8.39 1.47 15.13
CA LEU A 21 7.40 1.07 16.15
C LEU A 21 7.72 1.72 17.49
N GLU A 22 8.99 1.73 17.84
CA GLU A 22 9.57 2.29 19.07
C GLU A 22 10.89 2.98 18.70
N PRO A 23 11.41 3.90 19.52
CA PRO A 23 12.70 4.50 19.29
C PRO A 23 13.80 3.46 19.07
N GLY A 24 14.44 3.50 17.91
CA GLY A 24 15.52 2.57 17.52
C GLY A 24 15.04 1.21 17.00
N ARG A 25 13.74 0.95 16.89
CA ARG A 25 13.19 -0.27 16.30
C ARG A 25 12.44 0.04 15.00
N ASN A 26 13.15 -0.06 13.90
CA ASN A 26 12.55 0.14 12.57
C ASN A 26 11.67 -1.05 12.16
N VAL A 27 10.67 -0.74 11.36
CA VAL A 27 9.89 -1.73 10.59
C VAL A 27 10.48 -1.78 9.20
N ASP A 28 10.98 -2.95 8.83
CA ASP A 28 11.50 -3.20 7.49
C ASP A 28 10.52 -4.11 6.73
N ILE A 29 9.86 -3.57 5.70
CA ILE A 29 8.95 -4.34 4.85
C ILE A 29 9.69 -5.47 4.10
N LYS A 30 10.99 -5.34 3.92
CA LYS A 30 11.85 -6.34 3.31
C LYS A 30 12.04 -7.59 4.18
N GLU A 31 11.65 -7.54 5.47
CA GLU A 31 11.69 -8.70 6.38
C GLU A 31 10.40 -9.52 6.39
N VAL A 32 9.35 -9.07 5.69
CA VAL A 32 8.08 -9.81 5.60
C VAL A 32 8.31 -11.13 4.88
N ARG A 33 7.93 -12.25 5.52
CA ARG A 33 8.12 -13.61 4.96
C ARG A 33 6.87 -14.16 4.28
N ALA A 34 5.71 -13.70 4.68
CA ALA A 34 4.46 -14.05 4.02
C ALA A 34 4.42 -13.45 2.62
N PRO A 35 3.79 -14.11 1.64
CA PRO A 35 3.50 -13.50 0.36
C PRO A 35 2.71 -12.20 0.54
N ILE A 36 3.09 -11.15 -0.19
CA ILE A 36 2.38 -9.88 -0.21
C ILE A 36 1.53 -9.88 -1.48
N ILE A 37 0.20 -9.74 -1.31
CA ILE A 37 -0.73 -9.70 -2.43
C ILE A 37 -1.32 -8.29 -2.49
N VAL A 38 -1.14 -7.60 -3.61
CA VAL A 38 -1.61 -6.24 -3.86
C VAL A 38 -2.70 -6.28 -4.91
N PHE A 39 -3.84 -5.69 -4.60
CA PHE A 39 -4.89 -5.45 -5.58
C PHE A 39 -4.90 -3.97 -5.96
N ALA A 40 -4.88 -3.68 -7.25
CA ALA A 40 -4.97 -2.35 -7.81
C ALA A 40 -6.00 -2.30 -8.94
N SER A 41 -6.47 -1.13 -9.32
CA SER A 41 -7.43 -0.98 -10.42
C SER A 41 -7.27 0.34 -11.14
N PHE A 42 -7.34 0.32 -12.47
CA PHE A 42 -7.43 1.53 -13.30
C PHE A 42 -8.74 2.29 -13.10
N GLY A 43 -9.80 1.62 -12.62
CA GLY A 43 -11.06 2.28 -12.27
C GLY A 43 -11.02 3.02 -10.93
N ASP A 44 -9.96 2.88 -10.16
CA ASP A 44 -9.77 3.59 -8.89
C ASP A 44 -9.10 4.96 -9.13
N ASN A 45 -9.90 6.02 -9.03
CA ASN A 45 -9.42 7.39 -9.19
C ASN A 45 -8.82 8.01 -7.91
N ILE A 46 -8.78 7.26 -6.81
CA ILE A 46 -8.19 7.69 -5.53
C ILE A 46 -6.83 7.04 -5.34
N THR A 47 -6.74 5.74 -5.63
CA THR A 47 -5.51 4.95 -5.53
C THR A 47 -5.29 4.17 -6.83
N PRO A 48 -4.92 4.83 -7.92
CA PRO A 48 -4.64 4.16 -9.19
C PRO A 48 -3.47 3.16 -9.06
N PRO A 49 -3.25 2.27 -10.02
CA PRO A 49 -2.25 1.21 -9.93
C PRO A 49 -0.86 1.68 -9.54
N GLN A 50 -0.39 2.79 -10.08
CA GLN A 50 0.91 3.34 -9.74
C GLN A 50 1.02 3.70 -8.25
N GLN A 51 0.02 4.32 -7.65
CA GLN A 51 0.04 4.64 -6.21
C GLN A 51 0.01 3.39 -5.34
N ALA A 52 -0.70 2.35 -5.78
CA ALA A 52 -0.75 1.09 -5.05
C ALA A 52 0.56 0.30 -5.14
N LEU A 53 1.36 0.49 -6.20
CA LEU A 53 2.53 -0.33 -6.52
C LEU A 53 3.87 0.41 -6.44
N ASN A 54 3.89 1.75 -6.47
CA ASN A 54 5.13 2.54 -6.42
C ASN A 54 5.99 2.29 -5.17
N TRP A 55 5.37 1.84 -4.07
CA TRP A 55 6.14 1.45 -2.89
C TRP A 55 7.16 0.33 -3.18
N ILE A 56 6.89 -0.53 -4.16
CA ILE A 56 7.84 -1.59 -4.57
C ILE A 56 9.08 -0.93 -5.20
N LEU A 57 8.87 0.06 -6.09
CA LEU A 57 9.94 0.81 -6.71
C LEU A 57 10.74 1.65 -5.70
N ASP A 58 10.07 2.17 -4.67
CA ASP A 58 10.71 2.97 -3.62
C ASP A 58 11.47 2.12 -2.60
N THR A 59 11.01 0.87 -2.39
CA THR A 59 11.56 -0.01 -1.35
C THR A 59 12.73 -0.85 -1.85
N TYR A 60 12.67 -1.39 -3.08
CA TYR A 60 13.65 -2.33 -3.62
C TYR A 60 14.47 -1.69 -4.73
N ALA A 61 15.75 -2.03 -4.79
CA ALA A 61 16.65 -1.56 -5.84
C ALA A 61 16.28 -2.16 -7.22
N ASP A 62 15.92 -3.45 -7.22
CA ASP A 62 15.47 -4.20 -8.39
C ASP A 62 14.67 -5.45 -7.97
N GLU A 63 14.10 -6.16 -8.94
CA GLU A 63 13.37 -7.42 -8.70
C GLU A 63 14.26 -8.54 -8.15
N ARG A 64 15.57 -8.49 -8.39
CA ARG A 64 16.53 -9.47 -7.86
C ARG A 64 16.67 -9.34 -6.35
N GLU A 65 16.58 -8.11 -5.82
CA GLU A 65 16.59 -7.92 -4.37
C GLU A 65 15.39 -8.61 -3.72
N ILE A 66 14.20 -8.56 -4.33
CA ILE A 66 13.00 -9.28 -3.86
C ILE A 66 13.27 -10.78 -3.79
N ALA A 67 13.85 -11.34 -4.87
CA ALA A 67 14.16 -12.75 -4.97
C ALA A 67 15.22 -13.20 -3.96
N ILE A 68 16.33 -12.44 -3.82
CA ILE A 68 17.42 -12.72 -2.87
C ILE A 68 16.92 -12.71 -1.42
N ARG A 69 15.98 -11.83 -1.09
CA ARG A 69 15.37 -11.76 0.24
C ARG A 69 14.36 -12.88 0.51
N GLY A 70 14.06 -13.71 -0.47
CA GLY A 70 13.10 -14.80 -0.37
C GLY A 70 11.65 -14.33 -0.34
N GLN A 71 11.36 -13.11 -0.77
CA GLN A 71 10.03 -12.53 -0.76
C GLN A 71 9.25 -12.87 -2.03
N ARG A 72 7.93 -12.90 -1.91
CA ARG A 72 6.99 -13.06 -3.01
C ARG A 72 6.03 -11.88 -2.97
N ILE A 73 6.04 -11.09 -4.01
CA ILE A 73 5.13 -9.97 -4.19
C ILE A 73 4.29 -10.28 -5.42
N ILE A 74 2.98 -10.38 -5.21
CA ILE A 74 2.01 -10.67 -6.25
C ILE A 74 1.09 -9.45 -6.38
N TYR A 75 0.88 -8.96 -7.58
CA TYR A 75 -0.09 -7.91 -7.80
C TYR A 75 -1.13 -8.32 -8.84
N MET A 76 -2.33 -7.79 -8.69
CA MET A 76 -3.42 -7.89 -9.63
C MET A 76 -3.87 -6.48 -10.00
N VAL A 77 -4.07 -6.23 -11.30
CA VAL A 77 -4.60 -4.97 -11.81
C VAL A 77 -5.93 -5.25 -12.50
N HIS A 78 -6.98 -4.61 -12.02
CA HIS A 78 -8.31 -4.70 -12.61
C HIS A 78 -8.61 -3.45 -13.44
N ASP A 79 -9.35 -3.62 -14.55
CA ASP A 79 -9.57 -2.53 -15.51
C ASP A 79 -10.54 -1.44 -15.00
N GLN A 80 -11.58 -1.81 -14.26
CA GLN A 80 -12.75 -0.94 -14.05
C GLN A 80 -13.27 -0.85 -12.61
N VAL A 81 -12.66 -1.53 -11.64
CA VAL A 81 -13.15 -1.53 -10.26
C VAL A 81 -12.83 -0.20 -9.61
N GLY A 82 -13.85 0.50 -9.13
CA GLY A 82 -13.68 1.75 -8.39
C GLY A 82 -13.07 1.54 -6.99
N HIS A 83 -12.77 2.63 -6.33
CA HIS A 83 -12.19 2.65 -4.98
C HIS A 83 -13.02 1.77 -4.00
N LEU A 84 -12.34 0.92 -3.25
CA LEU A 84 -12.94 -0.10 -2.37
C LEU A 84 -13.82 -1.13 -3.10
N GLY A 85 -13.82 -1.18 -4.43
CA GLY A 85 -14.69 -2.08 -5.21
C GLY A 85 -14.53 -3.55 -4.86
N ILE A 86 -13.34 -4.00 -4.50
CA ILE A 86 -13.09 -5.37 -4.02
C ILE A 86 -13.85 -5.69 -2.71
N PHE A 87 -14.15 -4.67 -1.89
CA PHE A 87 -14.86 -4.86 -0.61
C PHE A 87 -16.36 -4.64 -0.72
N VAL A 88 -16.83 -3.79 -1.64
CA VAL A 88 -18.24 -3.38 -1.73
C VAL A 88 -18.98 -4.03 -2.89
N SER A 89 -18.29 -4.46 -3.95
CA SER A 89 -18.88 -5.20 -5.05
C SER A 89 -18.91 -6.69 -4.74
N SER A 90 -20.11 -7.21 -4.40
CA SER A 90 -20.27 -8.63 -4.07
C SER A 90 -19.86 -9.59 -5.20
N LYS A 91 -20.00 -9.16 -6.46
CA LYS A 91 -19.62 -9.96 -7.63
C LYS A 91 -18.10 -10.04 -7.79
N ILE A 92 -17.41 -8.91 -7.65
CA ILE A 92 -15.96 -8.83 -7.78
C ILE A 92 -15.30 -9.44 -6.54
N ALA A 93 -15.73 -9.07 -5.34
CA ALA A 93 -15.19 -9.61 -4.11
C ALA A 93 -15.24 -11.13 -4.07
N LYS A 94 -16.35 -11.75 -4.49
CA LYS A 94 -16.44 -13.22 -4.52
C LYS A 94 -15.46 -13.85 -5.49
N LYS A 95 -15.30 -13.29 -6.69
CA LYS A 95 -14.38 -13.80 -7.69
C LYS A 95 -12.94 -13.69 -7.19
N GLU A 96 -12.51 -12.46 -6.93
CA GLU A 96 -11.10 -12.17 -6.57
C GLU A 96 -10.69 -12.84 -5.26
N HIS A 97 -11.53 -12.78 -4.22
CA HIS A 97 -11.24 -13.47 -2.96
C HIS A 97 -11.19 -14.98 -3.07
N THR A 98 -12.11 -15.57 -3.84
CA THR A 98 -12.15 -17.02 -4.02
C THR A 98 -10.90 -17.50 -4.74
N GLU A 99 -10.50 -16.81 -5.83
CA GLU A 99 -9.34 -17.20 -6.62
C GLU A 99 -8.04 -16.98 -5.84
N VAL A 100 -7.88 -15.86 -5.13
CA VAL A 100 -6.71 -15.66 -4.25
C VAL A 100 -6.64 -16.77 -3.18
N THR A 101 -7.77 -17.12 -2.55
CA THR A 101 -7.78 -18.14 -1.51
C THR A 101 -7.50 -19.53 -2.06
N SER A 102 -8.07 -19.89 -3.23
CA SER A 102 -7.87 -21.20 -3.88
C SER A 102 -6.44 -21.37 -4.39
N THR A 103 -5.78 -20.28 -4.78
CA THR A 103 -4.41 -20.29 -5.32
C THR A 103 -3.33 -20.04 -4.27
N LEU A 104 -3.68 -19.87 -3.01
CA LEU A 104 -2.72 -19.54 -1.94
C LEU A 104 -1.55 -20.54 -1.86
N LYS A 105 -1.83 -21.84 -1.99
CA LYS A 105 -0.80 -22.88 -2.01
C LYS A 105 0.12 -22.75 -3.24
N THR A 106 -0.43 -22.36 -4.38
CA THR A 106 0.35 -22.10 -5.58
C THR A 106 1.24 -20.88 -5.39
N ILE A 107 0.71 -19.80 -4.81
CA ILE A 107 1.45 -18.59 -4.47
C ILE A 107 2.62 -18.91 -3.52
N GLU A 108 2.39 -19.73 -2.50
CA GLU A 108 3.43 -20.15 -1.56
C GLU A 108 4.51 -21.01 -2.23
N ALA A 109 4.15 -21.73 -3.29
CA ALA A 109 5.07 -22.60 -4.05
C ALA A 109 5.85 -21.85 -5.15
N LEU A 110 5.45 -20.61 -5.52
CA LEU A 110 6.19 -19.81 -6.48
C LEU A 110 7.62 -19.57 -5.99
N PRO A 111 8.63 -19.51 -6.87
CA PRO A 111 9.91 -18.96 -6.53
C PRO A 111 9.78 -17.53 -5.94
N PRO A 112 10.69 -17.10 -5.08
CA PRO A 112 10.72 -15.69 -4.65
C PRO A 112 10.88 -14.75 -5.85
N GLY A 113 10.09 -13.67 -5.88
CA GLY A 113 10.09 -12.74 -7.01
C GLY A 113 8.88 -11.82 -7.01
N LEU A 114 8.75 -11.06 -8.09
CA LEU A 114 7.63 -10.17 -8.40
C LEU A 114 6.76 -10.79 -9.50
N TYR A 115 5.46 -10.88 -9.26
CA TYR A 115 4.52 -11.54 -10.17
C TYR A 115 3.27 -10.71 -10.38
N GLU A 116 2.79 -10.69 -11.61
CA GLU A 116 1.43 -10.31 -11.93
C GLU A 116 0.54 -11.55 -11.93
N MET A 117 -0.56 -11.49 -11.21
CA MET A 117 -1.60 -12.52 -11.21
C MET A 117 -2.77 -12.07 -12.11
N THR A 118 -3.06 -12.83 -13.13
CA THR A 118 -4.24 -12.64 -14.00
C THR A 118 -5.27 -13.72 -13.74
N ILE A 119 -6.55 -13.34 -13.84
CA ILE A 119 -7.68 -14.24 -13.67
C ILE A 119 -8.50 -14.21 -14.97
N ASP A 120 -8.36 -15.26 -15.76
CA ASP A 120 -9.06 -15.39 -17.01
C ASP A 120 -10.42 -16.07 -16.82
N ASP A 121 -11.49 -15.41 -17.29
CA ASP A 121 -12.82 -16.02 -17.32
C ASP A 121 -12.89 -17.01 -18.49
N TYR A 122 -13.10 -18.28 -18.19
CA TYR A 122 -13.47 -19.25 -19.22
C TYR A 122 -15.00 -19.20 -19.42
N GLU A 123 -15.44 -18.95 -20.64
CA GLU A 123 -16.85 -19.02 -21.02
C GLU A 123 -17.33 -20.47 -20.90
N GLY A 124 -17.93 -20.81 -19.78
CA GLY A 124 -18.67 -22.04 -19.54
C GLY A 124 -20.11 -21.73 -19.18
N GLU A 125 -21.02 -22.70 -19.35
CA GLU A 125 -22.42 -22.59 -18.92
C GLU A 125 -22.50 -22.19 -17.44
N LEU A 126 -23.54 -21.45 -17.06
CA LEU A 126 -23.76 -20.74 -15.78
C LEU A 126 -23.49 -21.55 -14.48
N LEU A 127 -23.34 -22.85 -14.56
CA LEU A 127 -23.15 -23.75 -13.41
C LEU A 127 -21.71 -24.27 -13.24
N ASP A 128 -20.81 -24.05 -14.22
CA ASP A 128 -19.45 -24.60 -14.21
C ASP A 128 -18.41 -23.55 -14.69
N ARG A 129 -18.45 -22.35 -14.12
CA ARG A 129 -17.42 -21.34 -14.40
C ARG A 129 -16.13 -21.76 -13.73
N GLN A 130 -15.20 -22.24 -14.51
CA GLN A 130 -13.81 -22.43 -14.09
C GLN A 130 -13.03 -21.16 -14.42
N PHE A 131 -12.36 -20.61 -13.41
CA PHE A 131 -11.40 -19.51 -13.60
C PHE A 131 -10.02 -20.13 -13.76
N THR A 132 -9.26 -19.59 -14.70
CA THR A 132 -7.85 -19.94 -14.83
C THR A 132 -7.02 -18.80 -14.25
N VAL A 133 -6.18 -19.12 -13.29
CA VAL A 133 -5.26 -18.17 -12.69
C VAL A 133 -3.88 -18.38 -13.26
N SER A 134 -3.28 -17.31 -13.77
CA SER A 134 -1.92 -17.32 -14.31
C SER A 134 -1.03 -16.37 -13.52
N PHE A 135 0.23 -16.75 -13.38
CA PHE A 135 1.26 -15.93 -12.72
C PHE A 135 2.35 -15.61 -13.73
N HIS A 136 2.59 -14.34 -13.97
CA HIS A 136 3.60 -13.85 -14.88
C HIS A 136 4.71 -13.17 -14.09
N GLU A 137 5.94 -13.68 -14.19
CA GLU A 137 7.09 -12.99 -13.61
C GLU A 137 7.24 -11.61 -14.23
N ARG A 138 7.48 -10.60 -13.39
CA ARG A 138 7.57 -9.19 -13.79
C ARG A 138 8.83 -8.56 -13.21
N GLY A 139 9.29 -7.50 -13.90
CA GLY A 139 10.38 -6.66 -13.44
C GLY A 139 9.90 -5.27 -12.99
N MET A 140 10.84 -4.46 -12.51
CA MET A 140 10.54 -3.07 -12.13
C MET A 140 10.06 -2.22 -13.31
N ASP A 141 10.47 -2.56 -14.53
CA ASP A 141 10.06 -1.82 -15.73
C ASP A 141 8.59 -2.08 -16.09
N ASP A 142 8.06 -3.26 -15.77
CA ASP A 142 6.63 -3.54 -15.92
C ASP A 142 5.78 -2.65 -14.99
N LEU A 143 6.26 -2.44 -13.75
CA LEU A 143 5.58 -1.53 -12.81
C LEU A 143 5.65 -0.06 -13.27
N LYS A 144 6.79 0.36 -13.78
CA LYS A 144 6.96 1.72 -14.34
C LYS A 144 6.06 1.95 -15.56
N ALA A 145 5.80 0.90 -16.34
CA ALA A 145 4.91 0.98 -17.51
C ALA A 145 3.43 1.16 -17.15
N LEU A 146 3.03 0.92 -15.89
CA LEU A 146 1.68 1.18 -15.39
C LEU A 146 1.44 2.67 -15.09
N ASP A 147 2.50 3.46 -15.06
CA ASP A 147 2.51 4.89 -14.78
C ASP A 147 2.75 5.69 -16.08
N ASP A 148 2.28 6.92 -16.12
CA ASP A 148 2.60 7.91 -17.17
C ASP A 148 3.93 8.65 -16.90
N GLY A 149 4.68 8.21 -15.91
CA GLY A 149 5.91 8.80 -15.41
C GLY A 149 5.72 9.47 -14.04
N ARG A 150 6.83 9.70 -13.33
CA ARG A 150 6.80 10.29 -11.98
C ARG A 150 7.12 11.80 -11.97
N ASP A 151 7.09 12.45 -13.12
CA ASP A 151 7.43 13.87 -13.24
C ASP A 151 6.41 14.78 -12.54
N ASP A 152 5.16 14.35 -12.45
CA ASP A 152 4.08 15.00 -11.72
C ASP A 152 4.26 14.95 -10.20
N GLU A 153 5.07 14.02 -9.67
CA GLU A 153 5.43 13.94 -8.25
C GLU A 153 6.45 15.03 -7.84
N ILE A 154 7.24 15.55 -8.78
CA ILE A 154 8.32 16.53 -8.49
C ILE A 154 7.82 17.77 -7.74
N PRO A 155 6.69 18.41 -8.12
CA PRO A 155 6.16 19.56 -7.41
C PRO A 155 5.83 19.27 -5.94
N PHE A 156 5.44 18.03 -5.63
CA PHE A 156 5.09 17.63 -4.26
C PHE A 156 6.31 17.56 -3.32
N ALA A 157 7.52 17.45 -3.86
CA ALA A 157 8.74 17.50 -3.05
C ALA A 157 8.88 18.85 -2.30
N ALA A 158 8.44 19.95 -2.91
CA ALA A 158 8.42 21.25 -2.26
C ALA A 158 7.39 21.31 -1.12
N VAL A 159 6.22 20.71 -1.34
CA VAL A 159 5.15 20.62 -0.33
C VAL A 159 5.60 19.75 0.84
N ALA A 160 6.24 18.61 0.57
CA ALA A 160 6.78 17.73 1.60
C ALA A 160 7.79 18.46 2.50
N ARG A 161 8.76 19.18 1.91
CA ARG A 161 9.74 19.97 2.66
C ARG A 161 9.09 21.07 3.50
N ALA A 162 8.11 21.80 2.95
CA ALA A 162 7.39 22.82 3.69
C ALA A 162 6.61 22.22 4.88
N SER A 163 6.00 21.05 4.66
CA SER A 163 5.28 20.32 5.73
C SER A 163 6.23 19.84 6.84
N GLU A 164 7.40 19.31 6.48
CA GLU A 164 8.42 18.89 7.43
C GLU A 164 8.91 20.07 8.29
N GLN A 165 9.21 21.20 7.66
CA GLN A 165 9.63 22.42 8.38
C GLN A 165 8.53 22.96 9.30
N GLN A 166 7.27 22.93 8.86
CA GLN A 166 6.15 23.32 9.71
C GLN A 166 5.96 22.37 10.90
N ALA A 167 6.11 21.07 10.67
CA ALA A 167 6.02 20.07 11.74
C ALA A 167 7.14 20.27 12.78
N GLU A 168 8.37 20.49 12.33
CA GLU A 168 9.52 20.75 13.18
C GLU A 168 9.34 22.06 13.99
N PHE A 169 8.91 23.11 13.32
CA PHE A 169 8.58 24.38 14.00
C PHE A 169 7.50 24.19 15.07
N TYR A 170 6.43 23.47 14.72
CA TYR A 170 5.37 23.16 15.68
C TYR A 170 5.90 22.38 16.88
N ASP A 171 6.70 21.37 16.64
CA ASP A 171 7.24 20.49 17.68
C ASP A 171 8.15 21.26 18.66
N VAL A 172 8.96 22.15 18.15
CA VAL A 172 9.92 22.93 18.95
C VAL A 172 9.26 24.14 19.60
N CYS A 173 8.47 24.90 18.83
CA CYS A 173 8.00 26.22 19.27
C CYS A 173 6.57 26.25 19.80
N VAL A 174 5.71 25.30 19.41
CA VAL A 174 4.26 25.36 19.74
C VAL A 174 3.85 24.21 20.67
N ARG A 175 4.29 22.99 20.38
CA ARG A 175 3.89 21.80 21.15
C ARG A 175 4.11 21.93 22.66
N PRO A 176 5.23 22.45 23.19
CA PRO A 176 5.44 22.56 24.62
C PRO A 176 4.36 23.41 25.30
N PHE A 177 3.95 24.53 24.66
CA PHE A 177 2.89 25.39 25.19
C PHE A 177 1.51 24.74 25.14
N VAL A 178 1.22 24.02 24.03
CA VAL A 178 -0.01 23.26 23.91
C VAL A 178 -0.08 22.19 25.00
N GLN A 179 1.00 21.44 25.21
CA GLN A 179 1.07 20.39 26.23
C GLN A 179 0.93 20.98 27.66
N ALA A 180 1.55 22.11 27.93
CA ALA A 180 1.40 22.77 29.22
C ALA A 180 -0.04 23.27 29.51
N GLY A 181 -0.80 23.59 28.43
CA GLY A 181 -2.21 24.02 28.54
C GLY A 181 -3.24 22.89 28.55
N VAL A 182 -2.83 21.66 28.27
CA VAL A 182 -3.73 20.49 28.26
C VAL A 182 -3.76 19.86 29.65
N THR A 183 -4.87 20.01 30.34
CA THR A 183 -5.14 19.37 31.62
C THR A 183 -6.31 18.39 31.46
N GLU A 184 -6.47 17.47 32.43
CA GLU A 184 -7.61 16.54 32.44
C GLU A 184 -8.94 17.30 32.44
N GLN A 185 -9.01 18.41 33.18
CA GLN A 185 -10.20 19.25 33.22
C GLN A 185 -10.50 19.93 31.88
N SER A 186 -9.48 20.45 31.19
CA SER A 186 -9.66 21.06 29.86
C SER A 186 -10.02 20.04 28.80
N ALA A 187 -9.51 18.83 28.91
CA ALA A 187 -9.85 17.72 28.00
C ALA A 187 -11.29 17.24 28.22
N ASP A 188 -11.74 17.14 29.48
CA ASP A 188 -13.11 16.75 29.79
C ASP A 188 -14.11 17.83 29.37
N LEU A 189 -13.81 19.09 29.58
CA LEU A 189 -14.63 20.21 29.11
C LEU A 189 -14.79 20.16 27.58
N ARG A 190 -13.70 19.97 26.83
CA ARG A 190 -13.74 19.86 25.37
C ARG A 190 -14.58 18.66 24.90
N ARG A 191 -14.48 17.51 25.55
CA ARG A 191 -15.32 16.34 25.24
C ARG A 191 -16.81 16.63 25.43
N ARG A 192 -17.19 17.38 26.46
CA ARG A 192 -18.58 17.73 26.73
C ARG A 192 -19.14 18.82 25.83
N THR A 193 -18.28 19.69 25.32
CA THR A 193 -18.68 20.83 24.48
C THR A 193 -18.43 20.60 22.99
N HIS A 194 -17.86 19.47 22.61
CA HIS A 194 -17.69 19.10 21.19
C HIS A 194 -19.05 18.72 20.61
N PRO A 195 -19.48 19.35 19.48
CA PRO A 195 -20.74 19.04 18.80
C PRO A 195 -20.75 17.62 18.24
#